data_1ae6b3f5571e86aeedaa2242472a40a8
#
_entry.id   1ae6b3f5571e86aeedaa2242472a40a8
#
_cell.length_a   1.000
_cell.length_b   1.000
_cell.length_c   1.000
_cell.angle_alpha   90.00
_cell.angle_beta   90.00
_cell.angle_gamma   90.00
#
_symmetry.space_group_name_H-M   'P 1'
#
loop_
_entity.id
_entity.type
_entity.pdbx_description
1 polymer ?
#
loop_
_entity_poly.entity_id
_entity_poly.type
_entity_poly.pdbx_seq_one_letter_code
_entity_poly.pdbx_strand_id
1 'polypeptide(L)'
;SIVSLVVFCLMAYHRQSAESIFAVFPLLAVGITPILGKFVDNKGKAATMLMLGSILLIVCHLTFAFVLPMFRGNQVGGVVVAFVTILILGSSFSLVPASLWPSVPKLVDSKVIGSAYALIFWIQNIGLWLFPMLIGKVLKSSNPQIVEQLNAGTIDAETAATSYNYTNPLIMLACLGVAAFVLGFVLKIVDKKKNLGLELPNIKE
;
A
#
# COMPACT_ATOMS: atom_id res chain seq x y z
N SER A 1 -5.24 23.66 0.16
CA SER A 1 -5.08 23.41 -1.29
C SER A 1 -3.95 22.40 -1.51
N ILE A 2 -3.94 21.71 -2.66
CA ILE A 2 -2.86 20.76 -3.04
C ILE A 2 -1.49 21.45 -2.99
N VAL A 3 -1.43 22.72 -3.37
CA VAL A 3 -0.20 23.55 -3.32
C VAL A 3 0.29 23.70 -1.88
N SER A 4 -0.60 23.94 -0.91
CA SER A 4 -0.22 24.02 0.50
C SER A 4 0.31 22.69 1.04
N LEU A 5 -0.23 21.56 0.57
CA LEU A 5 0.23 20.23 0.93
C LEU A 5 1.63 19.95 0.35
N VAL A 6 1.87 20.32 -0.90
CA VAL A 6 3.20 20.20 -1.55
C VAL A 6 4.23 21.08 -0.85
N VAL A 7 3.86 22.33 -0.52
CA VAL A 7 4.75 23.26 0.21
C VAL A 7 5.05 22.72 1.61
N PHE A 8 4.05 22.18 2.32
CA PHE A 8 4.23 21.56 3.63
C PHE A 8 5.17 20.35 3.56
N CYS A 9 5.01 19.47 2.55
CA CYS A 9 5.90 18.33 2.35
C CYS A 9 7.34 18.77 2.00
N LEU A 10 7.52 19.80 1.18
CA LEU A 10 8.83 20.36 0.86
C LEU A 10 9.50 21.00 2.09
N MET A 11 8.74 21.69 2.94
CA MET A 11 9.25 22.28 4.17
C MET A 11 9.57 21.21 5.23
N ALA A 12 8.77 20.16 5.34
CA ALA A 12 9.01 19.01 6.22
C ALA A 12 10.27 18.24 5.81
N TYR A 13 10.52 18.10 4.51
CA TYR A 13 11.72 17.46 3.98
C TYR A 13 13.02 18.20 4.34
N HIS A 14 12.98 19.52 4.45
CA HIS A 14 14.17 20.34 4.77
C HIS A 14 14.59 20.27 6.24
N ARG A 15 13.73 19.78 7.14
CA ARG A 15 14.00 19.82 8.59
C ARG A 15 13.71 18.55 9.38
N GLN A 16 12.86 17.65 8.90
CA GLN A 16 12.53 16.42 9.61
C GLN A 16 12.05 15.34 8.64
N SER A 17 12.97 14.38 8.34
CA SER A 17 12.71 12.96 8.19
C SER A 17 11.56 12.46 7.28
N ALA A 18 11.83 11.33 6.65
CA ALA A 18 10.89 10.45 5.95
C ALA A 18 9.52 10.26 6.64
N GLU A 19 9.46 10.41 7.97
CA GLU A 19 8.23 10.34 8.78
C GLU A 19 7.20 11.40 8.40
N SER A 20 7.63 12.65 8.15
CA SER A 20 6.71 13.73 7.75
C SER A 20 6.11 13.51 6.37
N ILE A 21 6.90 12.98 5.44
CA ILE A 21 6.41 12.62 4.10
C ILE A 21 5.44 11.44 4.22
N PHE A 22 5.74 10.46 5.08
CA PHE A 22 4.87 9.33 5.30
C PHE A 22 3.53 9.73 5.97
N ALA A 23 3.51 10.79 6.79
CA ALA A 23 2.27 11.31 7.38
C ALA A 23 1.26 11.83 6.34
N VAL A 24 1.70 12.18 5.15
CA VAL A 24 0.82 12.57 4.02
C VAL A 24 -0.02 11.39 3.54
N PHE A 25 0.52 10.18 3.60
CA PHE A 25 -0.16 8.96 3.15
C PHE A 25 -1.53 8.71 3.84
N PRO A 26 -1.66 8.70 5.18
CA PRO A 26 -2.96 8.55 5.84
C PRO A 26 -3.93 9.70 5.53
N LEU A 27 -3.45 10.93 5.44
CA LEU A 27 -4.28 12.10 5.11
C LEU A 27 -4.87 12.00 3.71
N LEU A 28 -4.08 11.54 2.75
CA LEU A 28 -4.56 11.27 1.39
C LEU A 28 -5.59 10.15 1.38
N ALA A 29 -5.35 9.07 2.13
CA ALA A 29 -6.28 7.96 2.22
C ALA A 29 -7.64 8.41 2.78
N VAL A 30 -7.66 9.25 3.81
CA VAL A 30 -8.90 9.84 4.37
C VAL A 30 -9.65 10.66 3.34
N GLY A 31 -8.96 11.45 2.51
CA GLY A 31 -9.58 12.27 1.47
C GLY A 31 -10.06 11.48 0.25
N ILE A 32 -9.27 10.50 -0.18
CA ILE A 32 -9.52 9.75 -1.43
C ILE A 32 -10.52 8.60 -1.21
N THR A 33 -10.50 7.93 -0.06
CA THR A 33 -11.38 6.77 0.21
C THR A 33 -12.87 7.06 0.02
N PRO A 34 -13.45 8.16 0.52
CA PRO A 34 -14.87 8.47 0.28
C PRO A 34 -15.20 8.69 -1.21
N ILE A 35 -14.29 9.30 -1.96
CA ILE A 35 -14.46 9.55 -3.40
C ILE A 35 -14.47 8.22 -4.16
N LEU A 36 -13.52 7.35 -3.86
CA LEU A 36 -13.45 6.01 -4.46
C LEU A 36 -14.62 5.13 -4.01
N GLY A 37 -15.02 5.22 -2.74
CA GLY A 37 -16.19 4.52 -2.22
C GLY A 37 -17.45 4.91 -3.02
N LYS A 38 -17.73 6.20 -3.16
CA LYS A 38 -18.85 6.69 -3.99
C LYS A 38 -18.75 6.23 -5.44
N PHE A 39 -17.55 6.17 -6.00
CA PHE A 39 -17.36 5.65 -7.36
C PHE A 39 -17.72 4.16 -7.45
N VAL A 40 -17.25 3.34 -6.51
CA VAL A 40 -17.55 1.90 -6.46
C VAL A 40 -19.04 1.68 -6.19
N ASP A 41 -19.66 2.47 -5.33
CA ASP A 41 -21.10 2.36 -5.04
C ASP A 41 -21.95 2.65 -6.28
N ASN A 42 -21.58 3.67 -7.05
CA ASN A 42 -22.35 4.11 -8.22
C ASN A 42 -22.05 3.30 -9.48
N LYS A 43 -20.79 2.90 -9.68
CA LYS A 43 -20.34 2.21 -10.90
C LYS A 43 -20.11 0.72 -10.73
N GLY A 44 -20.02 0.23 -9.50
CA GLY A 44 -19.61 -1.13 -9.20
C GLY A 44 -18.13 -1.36 -9.48
N LYS A 45 -17.79 -2.48 -10.13
CA LYS A 45 -16.44 -2.88 -10.54
C LYS A 45 -15.51 -3.15 -9.35
N ALA A 46 -16.02 -3.64 -8.23
CA ALA A 46 -15.25 -3.83 -7.02
C ALA A 46 -14.02 -4.74 -7.22
N ALA A 47 -14.16 -5.88 -7.89
CA ALA A 47 -13.03 -6.76 -8.18
C ALA A 47 -12.03 -6.10 -9.13
N THR A 48 -12.49 -5.32 -10.11
CA THR A 48 -11.62 -4.53 -11.01
C THR A 48 -10.85 -3.47 -10.23
N MET A 49 -11.46 -2.79 -9.26
CA MET A 49 -10.79 -1.79 -8.43
C MET A 49 -9.75 -2.41 -7.49
N LEU A 50 -10.00 -3.60 -6.95
CA LEU A 50 -9.00 -4.36 -6.18
C LEU A 50 -7.78 -4.71 -7.04
N MET A 51 -7.98 -5.14 -8.28
CA MET A 51 -6.89 -5.39 -9.22
C MET A 51 -6.11 -4.11 -9.55
N LEU A 52 -6.80 -2.99 -9.78
CA LEU A 52 -6.17 -1.69 -10.01
C LEU A 52 -5.31 -1.26 -8.80
N GLY A 53 -5.84 -1.38 -7.59
CA GLY A 53 -5.09 -1.12 -6.36
C GLY A 53 -3.83 -1.97 -6.27
N SER A 54 -3.91 -3.26 -6.61
CA SER A 54 -2.74 -4.15 -6.63
C SER A 54 -1.69 -3.74 -7.65
N ILE A 55 -2.09 -3.30 -8.85
CA ILE A 55 -1.17 -2.78 -9.87
C ILE A 55 -0.46 -1.51 -9.37
N LEU A 56 -1.22 -0.57 -8.82
CA LEU A 56 -0.65 0.66 -8.27
C LEU A 56 0.34 0.37 -7.12
N LEU A 57 0.04 -0.63 -6.30
CA LEU A 57 0.92 -1.09 -5.22
C LEU A 57 2.24 -1.63 -5.78
N ILE A 58 2.19 -2.47 -6.83
CA ILE A 58 3.38 -3.00 -7.51
C ILE A 58 4.22 -1.87 -8.08
N VAL A 59 3.59 -0.95 -8.84
CA VAL A 59 4.28 0.20 -9.44
C VAL A 59 4.96 1.05 -8.37
N CYS A 60 4.26 1.34 -7.27
CA CYS A 60 4.80 2.10 -6.15
C CYS A 60 6.07 1.45 -5.58
N HIS A 61 6.02 0.15 -5.23
CA HIS A 61 7.15 -0.53 -4.61
C HIS A 61 8.34 -0.68 -5.58
N LEU A 62 8.08 -0.93 -6.86
CA LEU A 62 9.15 -0.96 -7.88
C LEU A 62 9.75 0.42 -8.11
N THR A 63 8.96 1.48 -8.05
CA THR A 63 9.47 2.86 -8.15
C THR A 63 10.39 3.18 -6.97
N PHE A 64 10.00 2.83 -5.75
CA PHE A 64 10.86 3.00 -4.57
C PHE A 64 12.13 2.12 -4.64
N ALA A 65 12.03 0.89 -5.18
CA ALA A 65 13.15 -0.03 -5.24
C ALA A 65 14.21 0.38 -6.28
N PHE A 66 13.78 0.86 -7.44
CA PHE A 66 14.67 1.04 -8.59
C PHE A 66 14.76 2.48 -9.09
N VAL A 67 13.65 3.23 -9.10
CA VAL A 67 13.64 4.59 -9.66
C VAL A 67 14.16 5.60 -8.65
N LEU A 68 13.69 5.57 -7.41
CA LEU A 68 14.11 6.53 -6.39
C LEU A 68 15.63 6.54 -6.15
N PRO A 69 16.35 5.38 -6.11
CA PRO A 69 17.80 5.38 -5.96
C PRO A 69 18.58 6.04 -7.09
N MET A 70 18.00 6.16 -8.29
CA MET A 70 18.63 6.85 -9.42
C MET A 70 18.77 8.37 -9.18
N PHE A 71 17.99 8.93 -8.25
CA PHE A 71 18.00 10.35 -7.91
C PHE A 71 18.90 10.70 -6.72
N ARG A 72 19.77 9.78 -6.27
CA ARG A 72 20.68 10.01 -5.12
C ARG A 72 21.58 11.26 -5.23
N GLY A 73 21.83 11.77 -6.43
CA GLY A 73 22.57 13.01 -6.66
C GLY A 73 21.70 14.25 -6.94
N ASN A 74 20.38 14.05 -7.07
CA ASN A 74 19.41 15.10 -7.38
C ASN A 74 18.31 15.14 -6.33
N GLN A 75 18.52 15.97 -5.30
CA GLN A 75 17.63 16.07 -4.16
C GLN A 75 16.20 16.48 -4.55
N VAL A 76 16.05 17.46 -5.44
CA VAL A 76 14.72 17.93 -5.89
C VAL A 76 13.99 16.83 -6.67
N GLY A 77 14.68 16.19 -7.62
CA GLY A 77 14.12 15.08 -8.38
C GLY A 77 13.70 13.91 -7.48
N GLY A 78 14.54 13.54 -6.51
CA GLY A 78 14.23 12.49 -5.55
C GLY A 78 12.97 12.78 -4.72
N VAL A 79 12.80 14.02 -4.24
CA VAL A 79 11.60 14.44 -3.50
C VAL A 79 10.35 14.36 -4.37
N VAL A 80 10.41 14.83 -5.60
CA VAL A 80 9.26 14.77 -6.53
C VAL A 80 8.86 13.33 -6.80
N VAL A 81 9.82 12.45 -7.09
CA VAL A 81 9.56 11.02 -7.31
C VAL A 81 8.97 10.38 -6.06
N ALA A 82 9.53 10.60 -4.88
CA ALA A 82 9.02 10.08 -3.63
C ALA A 82 7.58 10.54 -3.36
N PHE A 83 7.32 11.84 -3.56
CA PHE A 83 5.99 12.41 -3.34
C PHE A 83 4.94 11.82 -4.29
N VAL A 84 5.23 11.75 -5.60
CA VAL A 84 4.32 11.14 -6.58
C VAL A 84 4.07 9.66 -6.23
N THR A 85 5.11 8.95 -5.83
CA THR A 85 4.99 7.54 -5.44
C THR A 85 4.12 7.36 -4.20
N ILE A 86 4.20 8.27 -3.22
CA ILE A 86 3.33 8.25 -2.03
C ILE A 86 1.87 8.57 -2.38
N LEU A 87 1.63 9.46 -3.34
CA LEU A 87 0.26 9.69 -3.86
C LEU A 87 -0.31 8.42 -4.50
N ILE A 88 0.49 7.70 -5.28
CA ILE A 88 0.11 6.41 -5.87
C ILE A 88 -0.16 5.38 -4.76
N LEU A 89 0.69 5.31 -3.74
CA LEU A 89 0.53 4.41 -2.60
C LEU A 89 -0.78 4.70 -1.83
N GLY A 90 -1.06 5.98 -1.54
CA GLY A 90 -2.29 6.40 -0.87
C GLY A 90 -3.54 6.05 -1.66
N SER A 91 -3.50 6.25 -2.98
CA SER A 91 -4.59 5.86 -3.88
C SER A 91 -4.80 4.35 -3.90
N SER A 92 -3.71 3.57 -4.01
CA SER A 92 -3.74 2.11 -3.96
C SER A 92 -4.37 1.61 -2.65
N PHE A 93 -3.90 2.14 -1.52
CA PHE A 93 -4.41 1.78 -0.21
C PHE A 93 -5.89 2.11 -0.03
N SER A 94 -6.36 3.24 -0.57
CA SER A 94 -7.76 3.66 -0.49
C SER A 94 -8.71 2.79 -1.33
N LEU A 95 -8.21 2.20 -2.42
CA LEU A 95 -9.02 1.31 -3.28
C LEU A 95 -9.42 0.01 -2.57
N VAL A 96 -8.59 -0.51 -1.67
CA VAL A 96 -8.86 -1.77 -0.97
C VAL A 96 -10.09 -1.66 -0.07
N PRO A 97 -10.16 -0.76 0.94
CA PRO A 97 -11.34 -0.64 1.78
C PRO A 97 -12.58 -0.18 1.00
N ALA A 98 -12.43 0.73 0.03
CA ALA A 98 -13.53 1.20 -0.80
C ALA A 98 -14.18 0.09 -1.63
N SER A 99 -13.44 -0.96 -1.98
CA SER A 99 -13.93 -2.06 -2.81
C SER A 99 -14.22 -3.32 -2.02
N LEU A 100 -13.38 -3.66 -1.03
CA LEU A 100 -13.47 -4.92 -0.29
C LEU A 100 -14.68 -4.94 0.64
N TRP A 101 -14.83 -3.91 1.49
CA TRP A 101 -15.88 -3.91 2.51
C TRP A 101 -17.30 -3.95 1.94
N PRO A 102 -17.66 -3.17 0.91
CA PRO A 102 -18.97 -3.25 0.28
C PRO A 102 -19.20 -4.56 -0.48
N SER A 103 -18.15 -5.33 -0.80
CA SER A 103 -18.27 -6.59 -1.53
C SER A 103 -18.67 -7.76 -0.63
N VAL A 104 -18.32 -7.73 0.66
CA VAL A 104 -18.58 -8.87 1.58
C VAL A 104 -20.05 -9.25 1.63
N PRO A 105 -21.03 -8.31 1.75
CA PRO A 105 -22.46 -8.66 1.78
C PRO A 105 -22.97 -9.30 0.47
N LYS A 106 -22.24 -9.13 -0.65
CA LYS A 106 -22.59 -9.77 -1.93
C LYS A 106 -22.10 -11.22 -2.02
N LEU A 107 -21.13 -11.58 -1.17
CA LEU A 107 -20.44 -12.88 -1.22
C LEU A 107 -21.02 -13.91 -0.26
N VAL A 108 -21.69 -13.47 0.80
CA VAL A 108 -22.16 -14.33 1.89
C VAL A 108 -23.62 -14.02 2.25
N ASP A 109 -24.30 -15.01 2.83
CA ASP A 109 -25.66 -14.83 3.37
C ASP A 109 -25.65 -13.79 4.50
N SER A 110 -26.73 -13.01 4.61
CA SER A 110 -26.90 -11.98 5.63
C SER A 110 -26.73 -12.50 7.07
N LYS A 111 -27.07 -13.75 7.32
CA LYS A 111 -26.94 -14.41 8.63
C LYS A 111 -25.49 -14.60 9.08
N VAL A 112 -24.53 -14.63 8.15
CA VAL A 112 -23.12 -14.93 8.45
C VAL A 112 -22.18 -13.76 8.12
N ILE A 113 -22.72 -12.58 7.77
CA ILE A 113 -21.91 -11.38 7.43
C ILE A 113 -20.93 -11.03 8.55
N GLY A 114 -21.38 -11.06 9.82
CA GLY A 114 -20.51 -10.77 10.96
C GLY A 114 -19.33 -11.74 11.08
N SER A 115 -19.58 -13.04 10.86
CA SER A 115 -18.53 -14.07 10.86
C SER A 115 -17.56 -13.89 9.69
N ALA A 116 -18.06 -13.48 8.51
CA ALA A 116 -17.21 -13.19 7.35
C ALA A 116 -16.27 -12.02 7.63
N TYR A 117 -16.76 -10.91 8.19
CA TYR A 117 -15.91 -9.79 8.60
C TYR A 117 -14.90 -10.20 9.68
N ALA A 118 -15.33 -10.98 10.69
CA ALA A 118 -14.44 -11.47 11.74
C ALA A 118 -13.29 -12.30 11.16
N LEU A 119 -13.58 -13.19 10.19
CA LEU A 119 -12.56 -13.98 9.51
C LEU A 119 -11.58 -13.12 8.71
N ILE A 120 -12.08 -12.11 7.98
CA ILE A 120 -11.23 -11.18 7.23
C ILE A 120 -10.30 -10.43 8.19
N PHE A 121 -10.83 -9.87 9.29
CA PHE A 121 -10.02 -9.18 10.29
C PHE A 121 -9.00 -10.11 10.95
N TRP A 122 -9.37 -11.37 11.22
CA TRP A 122 -8.44 -12.35 11.80
C TRP A 122 -7.25 -12.60 10.86
N ILE A 123 -7.51 -12.85 9.57
CA ILE A 123 -6.46 -13.03 8.55
C ILE A 123 -5.63 -11.77 8.41
N GLN A 124 -6.26 -10.59 8.40
CA GLN A 124 -5.55 -9.29 8.34
C GLN A 124 -4.61 -9.11 9.51
N ASN A 125 -5.01 -9.46 10.74
CA ASN A 125 -4.15 -9.35 11.93
C ASN A 125 -2.96 -10.30 11.88
N ILE A 126 -3.12 -11.50 11.33
CA ILE A 126 -1.98 -12.40 11.07
C ILE A 126 -1.00 -11.73 10.11
N GLY A 127 -1.50 -11.10 9.04
CA GLY A 127 -0.65 -10.35 8.10
C GLY A 127 0.07 -9.18 8.77
N LEU A 128 -0.63 -8.38 9.57
CA LEU A 128 -0.06 -7.25 10.29
C LEU A 128 1.05 -7.65 11.29
N TRP A 129 0.99 -8.84 11.84
CA TRP A 129 2.05 -9.38 12.69
C TRP A 129 3.19 -10.01 11.88
N LEU A 130 2.87 -10.81 10.88
CA LEU A 130 3.84 -11.62 10.15
C LEU A 130 4.70 -10.76 9.20
N PHE A 131 4.10 -9.83 8.43
CA PHE A 131 4.83 -9.10 7.40
C PHE A 131 5.91 -8.16 7.95
N PRO A 132 5.70 -7.37 9.01
CA PRO A 132 6.78 -6.57 9.59
C PRO A 132 7.97 -7.42 10.05
N MET A 133 7.71 -8.61 10.59
CA MET A 133 8.76 -9.54 11.00
C MET A 133 9.54 -10.08 9.78
N LEU A 134 8.85 -10.44 8.70
CA LEU A 134 9.49 -10.90 7.46
C LEU A 134 10.30 -9.78 6.80
N ILE A 135 9.74 -8.58 6.71
CA ILE A 135 10.43 -7.39 6.19
C ILE A 135 11.73 -7.14 6.97
N GLY A 136 11.66 -7.18 8.31
CA GLY A 136 12.83 -7.01 9.15
C GLY A 136 13.90 -8.10 8.94
N LYS A 137 13.48 -9.36 8.75
CA LYS A 137 14.42 -10.46 8.43
C LYS A 137 15.06 -10.26 7.06
N VAL A 138 14.28 -9.95 6.02
CA VAL A 138 14.79 -9.70 4.67
C VAL A 138 15.72 -8.50 4.66
N LEU A 139 15.38 -7.41 5.37
CA LEU A 139 16.22 -6.23 5.47
C LEU A 139 17.59 -6.56 6.10
N LYS A 140 17.60 -7.26 7.24
CA LYS A 140 18.84 -7.67 7.93
C LYS A 140 19.69 -8.62 7.08
N SER A 141 19.08 -9.62 6.46
CA SER A 141 19.80 -10.58 5.61
C SER A 141 20.38 -9.94 4.34
N SER A 142 19.77 -8.86 3.86
CA SER A 142 20.25 -8.11 2.71
C SER A 142 21.37 -7.10 3.04
N ASN A 143 21.62 -6.86 4.33
CA ASN A 143 22.56 -5.85 4.79
C ASN A 143 23.44 -6.36 5.94
N PRO A 144 24.18 -7.50 5.78
CA PRO A 144 24.91 -8.12 6.87
C PRO A 144 25.98 -7.20 7.47
N GLN A 145 26.66 -6.40 6.65
CA GLN A 145 27.71 -5.48 7.10
C GLN A 145 27.16 -4.37 8.01
N ILE A 146 26.00 -3.79 7.65
CA ILE A 146 25.36 -2.75 8.47
C ILE A 146 24.88 -3.32 9.80
N VAL A 147 24.36 -4.55 9.79
CA VAL A 147 23.93 -5.26 11.01
C VAL A 147 25.13 -5.54 11.92
N GLU A 148 26.26 -5.93 11.36
CA GLU A 148 27.49 -6.15 12.11
C GLU A 148 28.00 -4.87 12.77
N GLN A 149 28.07 -3.76 12.01
CA GLN A 149 28.48 -2.45 12.53
C GLN A 149 27.56 -1.94 13.64
N LEU A 150 26.24 -2.13 13.48
CA LEU A 150 25.25 -1.76 14.50
C LEU A 150 25.44 -2.60 15.77
N ASN A 151 25.64 -3.93 15.64
CA ASN A 151 25.85 -4.82 16.77
C ASN A 151 27.20 -4.54 17.49
N ALA A 152 28.23 -4.11 16.74
CA ALA A 152 29.53 -3.71 17.28
C ALA A 152 29.49 -2.30 17.94
N GLY A 153 28.38 -1.57 17.82
CA GLY A 153 28.24 -0.20 18.34
C GLY A 153 29.08 0.84 17.59
N THR A 154 29.56 0.53 16.38
CA THR A 154 30.34 1.45 15.54
C THR A 154 29.47 2.47 14.80
N ILE A 155 28.19 2.17 14.65
CA ILE A 155 27.16 3.08 14.12
C ILE A 155 25.94 3.04 15.03
N ASP A 156 25.18 4.13 15.07
CA ASP A 156 23.90 4.20 15.77
C ASP A 156 22.74 3.70 14.88
N ALA A 157 21.56 3.56 15.48
CA ALA A 157 20.37 3.06 14.78
C ALA A 157 19.90 3.99 13.65
N GLU A 158 20.11 5.30 13.78
CA GLU A 158 19.72 6.29 12.76
C GLU A 158 20.64 6.19 11.53
N THR A 159 21.94 6.12 11.74
CA THR A 159 22.94 5.88 10.68
C THR A 159 22.70 4.53 10.00
N ALA A 160 22.40 3.48 10.75
CA ALA A 160 22.06 2.17 10.19
C ALA A 160 20.81 2.25 9.32
N ALA A 161 19.74 2.92 9.78
CA ALA A 161 18.49 3.07 9.03
C ALA A 161 18.68 3.79 7.68
N THR A 162 19.52 4.81 7.64
CA THR A 162 19.84 5.55 6.40
C THR A 162 20.79 4.81 5.46
N SER A 163 21.58 3.87 6.00
CA SER A 163 22.58 3.08 5.26
C SER A 163 22.04 1.79 4.66
N TYR A 164 20.90 1.29 5.13
CA TYR A 164 20.31 0.05 4.62
C TYR A 164 19.94 0.14 3.13
N ASN A 165 20.18 -0.96 2.42
CA ASN A 165 19.61 -1.19 1.10
C ASN A 165 18.22 -1.83 1.27
N TYR A 166 17.19 -1.08 0.92
CA TYR A 166 15.79 -1.50 1.03
C TYR A 166 15.24 -2.22 -0.21
N THR A 167 16.06 -2.46 -1.24
CA THR A 167 15.60 -3.03 -2.53
C THR A 167 14.90 -4.38 -2.34
N ASN A 168 15.50 -5.32 -1.60
CA ASN A 168 14.90 -6.65 -1.41
C ASN A 168 13.60 -6.63 -0.59
N PRO A 169 13.47 -5.89 0.52
CA PRO A 169 12.18 -5.67 1.17
C PRO A 169 11.11 -5.09 0.25
N LEU A 170 11.46 -4.12 -0.59
CA LEU A 170 10.52 -3.49 -1.53
C LEU A 170 10.09 -4.45 -2.64
N ILE A 171 11.00 -5.27 -3.16
CA ILE A 171 10.67 -6.36 -4.11
C ILE A 171 9.72 -7.37 -3.45
N MET A 172 9.97 -7.75 -2.20
CA MET A 172 9.06 -8.65 -1.46
C MET A 172 7.65 -8.06 -1.37
N LEU A 173 7.52 -6.76 -1.08
CA LEU A 173 6.22 -6.08 -1.06
C LEU A 173 5.59 -6.00 -2.45
N ALA A 174 6.37 -5.80 -3.50
CA ALA A 174 5.88 -5.88 -4.89
C ALA A 174 5.35 -7.28 -5.23
N CYS A 175 6.01 -8.34 -4.77
CA CYS A 175 5.53 -9.73 -4.95
C CYS A 175 4.20 -9.96 -4.22
N LEU A 176 3.98 -9.36 -3.05
CA LEU A 176 2.67 -9.39 -2.37
C LEU A 176 1.60 -8.67 -3.21
N GLY A 177 1.95 -7.56 -3.85
CA GLY A 177 1.08 -6.88 -4.82
C GLY A 177 0.69 -7.79 -5.98
N VAL A 178 1.64 -8.58 -6.51
CA VAL A 178 1.36 -9.59 -7.56
C VAL A 178 0.41 -10.67 -7.03
N ALA A 179 0.63 -11.19 -5.83
CA ALA A 179 -0.28 -12.15 -5.22
C ALA A 179 -1.69 -11.57 -5.04
N ALA A 180 -1.81 -10.32 -4.58
CA ALA A 180 -3.09 -9.63 -4.45
C ALA A 180 -3.78 -9.43 -5.81
N PHE A 181 -3.03 -9.11 -6.87
CA PHE A 181 -3.55 -9.02 -8.24
C PHE A 181 -4.11 -10.35 -8.72
N VAL A 182 -3.38 -11.46 -8.52
CA VAL A 182 -3.81 -12.80 -8.90
C VAL A 182 -5.10 -13.18 -8.16
N LEU A 183 -5.17 -12.92 -6.84
CA LEU A 183 -6.37 -13.17 -6.06
C LEU A 183 -7.57 -12.32 -6.53
N GLY A 184 -7.36 -11.05 -6.85
CA GLY A 184 -8.37 -10.16 -7.43
C GLY A 184 -8.87 -10.67 -8.78
N PHE A 185 -7.96 -11.19 -9.62
CA PHE A 185 -8.30 -11.80 -10.90
C PHE A 185 -9.13 -13.09 -10.75
N VAL A 186 -8.72 -13.96 -9.81
CA VAL A 186 -9.50 -15.17 -9.48
C VAL A 186 -10.89 -14.78 -8.96
N LEU A 187 -10.97 -13.78 -8.08
CA LEU A 187 -12.25 -13.27 -7.56
C LEU A 187 -13.16 -12.80 -8.70
N LYS A 188 -12.62 -12.07 -9.67
CA LYS A 188 -13.37 -11.61 -10.84
C LYS A 188 -13.87 -12.76 -11.73
N ILE A 189 -13.08 -13.82 -11.89
CA ILE A 189 -13.52 -15.02 -12.63
C ILE A 189 -14.66 -15.74 -11.89
N VAL A 190 -14.54 -15.88 -10.57
CA VAL A 190 -15.56 -16.50 -9.71
C VAL A 190 -16.85 -15.68 -9.71
N ASP A 191 -16.74 -14.35 -9.62
CA ASP A 191 -17.89 -13.44 -9.73
C ASP A 191 -18.66 -13.67 -11.02
N LYS A 192 -17.95 -13.72 -12.17
CA LYS A 192 -18.56 -13.97 -13.48
C LYS A 192 -19.21 -15.34 -13.59
N LYS A 193 -18.58 -16.39 -13.01
CA LYS A 193 -19.12 -17.75 -13.06
C LYS A 193 -20.35 -17.95 -12.16
N LYS A 194 -20.36 -17.32 -11.01
CA LYS A 194 -21.41 -17.49 -9.97
C LYS A 194 -22.45 -16.36 -9.96
N ASN A 195 -22.30 -15.34 -10.82
CA ASN A 195 -23.16 -14.15 -10.88
C ASN A 195 -23.33 -13.48 -9.49
N LEU A 196 -22.23 -13.29 -8.75
CA LEU A 196 -22.27 -12.74 -7.40
C LEU A 196 -22.55 -11.22 -7.38
N GLY A 197 -22.35 -10.55 -8.52
CA GLY A 197 -22.66 -9.12 -8.68
C GLY A 197 -21.62 -8.19 -8.10
N LEU A 198 -20.35 -8.61 -7.98
CA LEU A 198 -19.26 -7.74 -7.49
C LEU A 198 -18.94 -6.58 -8.44
N GLU A 199 -19.15 -6.80 -9.74
CA GLU A 199 -18.94 -5.78 -10.75
C GLU A 199 -20.18 -4.87 -10.95
N LEU A 200 -21.30 -5.15 -10.27
CA LEU A 200 -22.52 -4.34 -10.33
C LEU A 200 -22.49 -3.22 -9.28
N PRO A 201 -23.15 -2.08 -9.54
CA PRO A 201 -23.33 -1.02 -8.55
C PRO A 201 -23.95 -1.51 -7.25
N ASN A 202 -23.59 -0.87 -6.13
CA ASN A 202 -24.20 -1.14 -4.83
C ASN A 202 -25.54 -0.39 -4.69
N ILE A 203 -25.64 0.77 -5.31
CA ILE A 203 -26.87 1.58 -5.36
C ILE A 203 -27.59 1.22 -6.65
N LYS A 204 -28.79 0.68 -6.53
CA LYS A 204 -29.72 0.56 -7.67
C LYS A 204 -30.45 1.90 -7.80
N GLU A 205 -30.33 2.55 -8.97
CA GLU A 205 -31.19 3.67 -9.34
C GLU A 205 -32.67 3.26 -9.38
#